data_b5b4504571859c9cb380ea8b2107167d
#
_entry.id   b5b4504571859c9cb380ea8b2107167d
#
_cell.length_a   1.000
_cell.length_b   1.000
_cell.length_c   1.000
_cell.angle_alpha   90.00
_cell.angle_beta   90.00
_cell.angle_gamma   90.00
#
_symmetry.space_group_name_H-M   'P 1'
#
loop_
_entity.id
_entity.type
_entity.pdbx_description
1 polymer ?
#
loop_
_entity_poly.entity_id
_entity_poly.type
_entity_poly.pdbx_seq_one_letter_code
_entity_poly.pdbx_strand_id
1 'polypeptide(L)'
;MYDKEVNKQLSRRERVLLNPLEASQKSDAPYRKYLLNTEYINNGVQHRFKFDNDYGASVIKHDYSYGGKNGLWELAVLDFSIDKSGEITYHTPITQDVIGHLAWKNVEKILQEIKEL
;
A
#
# COMPACT_ATOMS: atom_id res chain seq x y z
N MET A 1 4.71 14.52 25.59
CA MET A 1 4.96 14.33 24.92
C MET A 1 5.19 13.71 24.38
N TYR A 2 4.92 13.70 24.09
CA TYR A 2 5.37 12.87 23.52
C TYR A 2 6.43 13.10 23.35
N ASP A 3 6.74 13.00 23.58
CA ASP A 3 7.59 13.11 23.59
C ASP A 3 8.34 13.63 23.17
N LYS A 4 8.91 14.13 23.44
CA LYS A 4 9.69 14.72 22.89
C LYS A 4 10.60 14.10 22.13
N GLU A 5 11.09 13.25 22.43
CA GLU A 5 11.96 12.57 21.67
C GLU A 5 11.33 12.03 20.53
N VAL A 6 10.23 11.95 20.60
CA VAL A 6 9.50 11.43 19.56
C VAL A 6 9.38 12.28 18.40
N ASN A 7 9.76 13.52 18.50
CA ASN A 7 9.56 14.39 17.44
C ASN A 7 10.42 14.18 16.30
N LYS A 8 11.50 13.50 16.44
CA LYS A 8 12.37 13.28 15.35
C LYS A 8 11.86 12.28 14.39
N GLN A 9 10.90 11.52 14.78
CA GLN A 9 10.26 10.56 13.91
C GLN A 9 8.81 10.62 14.23
N LEU A 10 7.99 10.03 13.38
CA LEU A 10 6.57 10.04 13.57
C LEU A 10 6.21 9.43 14.90
N SER A 11 5.30 10.04 15.61
CA SER A 11 4.74 9.44 16.81
C SER A 11 3.96 8.21 16.41
N ARG A 12 3.66 7.36 17.39
CA ARG A 12 2.87 6.18 17.13
C ARG A 12 1.53 6.56 16.51
N ARG A 13 0.93 7.64 17.02
CA ARG A 13 -0.34 8.09 16.50
C ARG A 13 -0.23 8.54 15.06
N GLU A 14 0.83 9.26 14.72
CA GLU A 14 1.01 9.71 13.36
C GLU A 14 1.27 8.55 12.41
N ARG A 15 1.97 7.52 12.87
CA ARG A 15 2.22 6.36 12.06
C ARG A 15 0.95 5.58 11.78
N VAL A 16 0.06 5.50 12.76
CA VAL A 16 -1.21 4.84 12.57
C VAL A 16 -2.04 5.59 11.54
N LEU A 17 -2.04 6.92 11.59
CA LEU A 17 -2.78 7.70 10.61
C LEU A 17 -2.19 7.60 9.22
N LEU A 18 -0.87 7.47 9.13
CA LEU A 18 -0.19 7.36 7.86
C LEU A 18 -0.30 5.96 7.27
N ASN A 19 -0.38 4.94 8.11
CA ASN A 19 -0.33 3.55 7.70
C ASN A 19 -1.59 2.80 8.16
N PRO A 20 -2.62 2.75 7.32
CA PRO A 20 -3.88 2.09 7.70
C PRO A 20 -3.74 0.62 8.05
N LEU A 21 -2.76 -0.08 7.45
CA LEU A 21 -2.52 -1.47 7.81
C LEU A 21 -2.06 -1.60 9.23
N GLU A 22 -1.22 -0.70 9.67
CA GLU A 22 -0.75 -0.72 11.04
C GLU A 22 -1.91 -0.44 12.01
N ALA A 23 -2.78 0.48 11.65
CA ALA A 23 -3.96 0.77 12.44
C ALA A 23 -4.89 -0.43 12.51
N SER A 24 -4.92 -1.23 11.45
CA SER A 24 -5.78 -2.40 11.37
C SER A 24 -5.17 -3.64 11.96
N GLN A 25 -3.98 -3.55 12.54
CA GLN A 25 -3.30 -4.74 13.06
C GLN A 25 -4.09 -5.47 14.12
N LYS A 26 -4.91 -4.77 14.84
CA LYS A 26 -5.68 -5.39 15.90
C LYS A 26 -6.95 -6.05 15.40
N SER A 27 -7.26 -5.87 14.15
CA SER A 27 -8.36 -6.58 13.51
C SER A 27 -7.79 -7.48 12.45
N ASP A 28 -8.57 -8.41 11.99
CA ASP A 28 -8.13 -9.34 10.95
C ASP A 28 -8.29 -8.70 9.59
N ALA A 29 -7.44 -7.73 9.28
CA ALA A 29 -7.44 -7.14 7.96
C ALA A 29 -7.18 -8.26 6.95
N PRO A 30 -8.06 -8.48 6.00
CA PRO A 30 -8.00 -9.69 5.16
C PRO A 30 -6.77 -9.76 4.27
N TYR A 31 -6.10 -8.64 4.04
CA TYR A 31 -4.95 -8.62 3.13
C TYR A 31 -3.63 -8.67 3.87
N ARG A 32 -3.66 -8.61 5.19
CA ARG A 32 -2.44 -8.50 5.95
C ARG A 32 -1.50 -9.66 5.76
N LYS A 33 -2.03 -10.85 5.62
CA LYS A 33 -1.20 -12.05 5.43
C LYS A 33 -0.48 -12.06 4.09
N TYR A 34 -0.90 -11.21 3.15
CA TYR A 34 -0.26 -11.13 1.85
C TYR A 34 0.75 -9.99 1.77
N LEU A 35 0.93 -9.24 2.84
CA LEU A 35 1.86 -8.13 2.87
C LEU A 35 3.29 -8.66 2.85
N LEU A 36 4.04 -8.28 1.83
CA LEU A 36 5.45 -8.66 1.72
C LEU A 36 6.33 -7.76 2.57
N ASN A 37 6.16 -6.46 2.40
CA ASN A 37 6.96 -5.51 3.16
C ASN A 37 6.28 -4.14 3.18
N THR A 38 6.75 -3.31 4.08
CA THR A 38 6.35 -1.92 4.20
C THR A 38 7.61 -1.09 4.32
N GLU A 39 7.71 -0.03 3.52
CA GLU A 39 8.83 0.90 3.60
C GLU A 39 8.32 2.30 3.82
N TYR A 40 9.07 3.07 4.59
CA TYR A 40 8.76 4.48 4.83
C TYR A 40 9.70 5.30 3.95
N ILE A 41 9.15 5.90 2.91
CA ILE A 41 9.92 6.64 1.91
C ILE A 41 9.23 7.94 1.56
N ASN A 42 10.01 8.95 1.22
CA ASN A 42 9.50 10.24 0.70
C ASN A 42 8.39 10.83 1.56
N ASN A 43 8.58 10.79 2.87
CA ASN A 43 7.60 11.28 3.84
C ASN A 43 6.28 10.53 3.78
N GLY A 44 6.32 9.28 3.43
CA GLY A 44 5.13 8.46 3.35
C GLY A 44 5.46 7.00 3.46
N VAL A 45 4.66 6.16 2.82
CA VAL A 45 4.73 4.73 3.02
C VAL A 45 4.44 3.99 1.73
N GLN A 46 5.09 2.84 1.56
CA GLN A 46 4.79 1.89 0.49
C GLN A 46 4.52 0.53 1.11
N HIS A 47 3.38 -0.06 0.74
CA HIS A 47 3.05 -1.43 1.09
C HIS A 47 3.09 -2.26 -0.19
N ARG A 48 3.73 -3.43 -0.12
CA ARG A 48 3.77 -4.35 -1.26
C ARG A 48 3.11 -5.65 -0.85
N PHE A 49 2.21 -6.12 -1.71
CA PHE A 49 1.43 -7.34 -1.47
C PHE A 49 1.73 -8.37 -2.57
N LYS A 50 1.69 -9.63 -2.19
CA LYS A 50 1.76 -10.73 -3.16
C LYS A 50 0.68 -11.73 -2.81
N PHE A 51 -0.19 -12.02 -3.77
CA PHE A 51 -1.26 -12.99 -3.60
C PHE A 51 -0.83 -14.35 -4.15
N ASP A 52 -1.65 -15.38 -3.88
CA ASP A 52 -1.31 -16.74 -4.26
C ASP A 52 -1.37 -16.97 -5.78
N ASN A 53 -1.98 -16.05 -6.52
CA ASN A 53 -2.09 -16.14 -7.98
C ASN A 53 -0.90 -15.49 -8.70
N ASP A 54 0.17 -15.17 -7.99
CA ASP A 54 1.36 -14.50 -8.49
C ASP A 54 1.13 -13.05 -8.92
N TYR A 55 -0.03 -12.49 -8.64
CA TYR A 55 -0.24 -11.06 -8.77
C TYR A 55 -0.16 -10.40 -7.40
N GLY A 56 0.04 -9.12 -7.41
CA GLY A 56 0.07 -8.36 -6.18
C GLY A 56 -0.10 -6.89 -6.46
N ALA A 57 0.32 -6.07 -5.52
CA ALA A 57 0.15 -4.63 -5.64
C ALA A 57 1.23 -3.88 -4.89
N SER A 58 1.58 -2.73 -5.44
CA SER A 58 2.34 -1.70 -4.74
C SER A 58 1.36 -0.59 -4.40
N VAL A 59 1.22 -0.29 -3.12
CA VAL A 59 0.26 0.70 -2.64
C VAL A 59 1.05 1.77 -1.90
N ILE A 60 1.09 2.97 -2.45
CA ILE A 60 1.94 4.03 -1.92
C ILE A 60 1.14 5.28 -1.60
N LYS A 61 1.63 6.01 -0.60
CA LYS A 61 1.13 7.33 -0.25
C LYS A 61 2.33 8.11 0.25
N HIS A 62 2.90 8.93 -0.60
CA HIS A 62 4.05 9.76 -0.23
C HIS A 62 4.06 11.03 -1.08
N ASP A 63 5.11 11.84 -0.91
CA ASP A 63 5.14 13.18 -1.50
C ASP A 63 5.09 13.17 -3.03
N TYR A 64 5.51 12.08 -3.65
CA TYR A 64 5.57 12.03 -5.11
C TYR A 64 4.53 11.10 -5.73
N SER A 65 3.67 10.50 -4.92
CA SER A 65 2.63 9.63 -5.45
C SER A 65 1.39 10.43 -5.84
N TYR A 66 0.60 9.87 -6.73
CA TYR A 66 -0.62 10.53 -7.19
C TYR A 66 -1.64 10.58 -6.06
N GLY A 67 -1.89 11.78 -5.57
CA GLY A 67 -2.82 12.02 -4.48
C GLY A 67 -2.16 11.96 -3.10
N GLY A 68 -0.86 11.64 -3.03
CA GLY A 68 -0.21 11.44 -1.74
C GLY A 68 -0.26 12.65 -0.83
N LYS A 69 -0.05 13.83 -1.36
CA LYS A 69 -0.08 15.05 -0.55
C LYS A 69 -1.47 15.38 -0.04
N ASN A 70 -2.49 14.77 -0.61
CA ASN A 70 -3.88 14.92 -0.16
C ASN A 70 -4.33 13.73 0.68
N GLY A 71 -3.40 12.89 1.11
CA GLY A 71 -3.74 11.74 1.96
C GLY A 71 -4.36 10.58 1.21
N LEU A 72 -4.20 10.54 -0.11
CA LEU A 72 -4.78 9.49 -0.93
C LEU A 72 -3.69 8.57 -1.45
N TRP A 73 -4.10 7.38 -1.89
CA TRP A 73 -3.19 6.31 -2.25
C TRP A 73 -3.06 6.15 -3.76
N GLU A 74 -1.92 5.63 -4.18
CA GLU A 74 -1.68 5.23 -5.56
C GLU A 74 -1.38 3.75 -5.56
N LEU A 75 -1.97 3.00 -6.48
CA LEU A 75 -1.83 1.56 -6.56
C LEU A 75 -1.35 1.15 -7.93
N ALA A 76 -0.34 0.28 -7.96
CA ALA A 76 0.11 -0.38 -9.18
C ALA A 76 -0.05 -1.88 -9.01
N VAL A 77 -0.48 -2.57 -10.05
CA VAL A 77 -0.59 -4.02 -10.03
C VAL A 77 0.78 -4.60 -10.31
N LEU A 78 1.16 -5.63 -9.56
CA LEU A 78 2.45 -6.30 -9.71
C LEU A 78 2.26 -7.71 -10.24
N ASP A 79 3.22 -8.16 -11.04
CA ASP A 79 3.30 -9.52 -11.54
C ASP A 79 4.58 -10.14 -11.02
N PHE A 80 4.46 -11.23 -10.27
CA PHE A 80 5.59 -11.95 -9.67
C PHE A 80 5.92 -13.23 -10.42
N SER A 81 5.28 -13.50 -11.56
CA SER A 81 5.44 -14.78 -12.23
C SER A 81 6.81 -14.93 -12.87
N ILE A 82 7.45 -13.83 -13.24
CA ILE A 82 8.75 -13.87 -13.88
C ILE A 82 9.85 -13.45 -12.92
N ASP A 83 9.63 -12.36 -12.18
CA ASP A 83 10.61 -11.81 -11.28
C ASP A 83 10.06 -11.86 -9.86
N LYS A 84 10.82 -12.44 -8.95
CA LYS A 84 10.39 -12.58 -7.56
C LYS A 84 10.21 -11.25 -6.85
N SER A 85 10.84 -10.18 -7.37
CA SER A 85 10.65 -8.86 -6.77
C SER A 85 9.34 -8.22 -7.22
N GLY A 86 8.72 -8.76 -8.26
CA GLY A 86 7.47 -8.24 -8.78
C GLY A 86 7.68 -7.06 -9.71
N GLU A 87 7.07 -7.11 -10.88
CA GLU A 87 7.13 -6.03 -11.85
C GLU A 87 5.78 -5.41 -12.01
N ILE A 88 5.74 -4.10 -12.22
CA ILE A 88 4.48 -3.43 -12.49
C ILE A 88 3.94 -3.97 -13.82
N THR A 89 2.69 -4.36 -13.85
CA THR A 89 2.05 -4.84 -15.06
C THR A 89 0.89 -3.93 -15.42
N TYR A 90 0.72 -3.73 -16.72
CA TYR A 90 -0.37 -2.93 -17.26
C TYR A 90 -1.30 -3.79 -18.13
N HIS A 91 -1.20 -5.11 -17.97
CA HIS A 91 -1.88 -6.04 -18.87
C HIS A 91 -2.99 -6.83 -18.18
N THR A 92 -3.54 -6.30 -17.10
CA THR A 92 -4.62 -6.98 -16.39
C THR A 92 -5.94 -6.25 -16.63
N PRO A 93 -7.08 -6.90 -16.38
CA PRO A 93 -8.37 -6.21 -16.46
C PRO A 93 -8.56 -5.15 -15.37
N ILE A 94 -7.68 -5.15 -14.34
CA ILE A 94 -7.81 -4.19 -13.24
C ILE A 94 -7.51 -2.78 -13.73
N THR A 95 -6.39 -2.61 -14.43
CA THR A 95 -6.02 -1.32 -14.96
C THR A 95 -4.92 -1.47 -16.01
N GLN A 96 -4.84 -0.50 -16.89
CA GLN A 96 -3.77 -0.41 -17.88
C GLN A 96 -2.77 0.66 -17.48
N ASP A 97 -2.86 1.18 -16.27
CA ASP A 97 -1.95 2.19 -15.74
C ASP A 97 -1.99 2.06 -14.22
N VAL A 98 -1.28 2.94 -13.52
CA VAL A 98 -1.44 3.03 -12.06
C VAL A 98 -2.75 3.75 -11.76
N ILE A 99 -3.29 3.51 -10.58
CA ILE A 99 -4.52 4.15 -10.14
C ILE A 99 -4.19 5.05 -8.96
N GLY A 100 -4.42 6.34 -9.13
CA GLY A 100 -4.12 7.32 -8.09
C GLY A 100 -5.36 7.83 -7.38
N HIS A 101 -5.13 8.68 -6.39
CA HIS A 101 -6.19 9.39 -5.67
C HIS A 101 -7.21 8.46 -5.02
N LEU A 102 -6.74 7.35 -4.44
CA LEU A 102 -7.61 6.35 -3.85
C LEU A 102 -7.74 6.54 -2.35
N ALA A 103 -8.97 6.51 -1.84
CA ALA A 103 -9.18 6.33 -0.41
C ALA A 103 -8.86 4.88 -0.06
N TRP A 104 -8.55 4.61 1.21
CA TRP A 104 -8.13 3.26 1.59
C TRP A 104 -9.20 2.22 1.30
N LYS A 105 -10.46 2.52 1.48
CA LYS A 105 -11.51 1.56 1.20
C LYS A 105 -11.53 1.17 -0.28
N ASN A 106 -11.14 2.08 -1.16
CA ASN A 106 -11.04 1.77 -2.59
C ASN A 106 -9.82 0.89 -2.87
N VAL A 107 -8.73 1.13 -2.14
CA VAL A 107 -7.55 0.25 -2.22
C VAL A 107 -7.95 -1.17 -1.85
N GLU A 108 -8.68 -1.34 -0.76
CA GLU A 108 -9.09 -2.68 -0.32
C GLU A 108 -9.94 -3.38 -1.37
N LYS A 109 -10.84 -2.65 -2.01
CA LYS A 109 -11.66 -3.22 -3.05
C LYS A 109 -10.81 -3.70 -4.23
N ILE A 110 -9.83 -2.90 -4.64
CA ILE A 110 -8.95 -3.25 -5.75
C ILE A 110 -8.05 -4.43 -5.36
N LEU A 111 -7.55 -4.46 -4.14
CA LEU A 111 -6.75 -5.59 -3.67
C LEU A 111 -7.54 -6.90 -3.79
N GLN A 112 -8.82 -6.87 -3.45
CA GLN A 112 -9.67 -8.05 -3.57
C GLN A 112 -9.81 -8.46 -5.05
N GLU A 113 -9.96 -7.49 -5.94
CA GLU A 113 -10.05 -7.79 -7.37
C GLU A 113 -8.76 -8.41 -7.90
N ILE A 114 -7.61 -7.91 -7.46
CA ILE A 114 -6.33 -8.46 -7.87
C ILE A 114 -6.18 -9.90 -7.37
N LYS A 115 -6.60 -10.11 -6.12
CA LYS A 115 -6.50 -11.43 -5.52
C LYS A 115 -7.34 -12.46 -6.28
N GLU A 116 -8.36 -12.01 -6.98
CA GLU A 116 -9.26 -12.89 -7.72
C GLU A 116 -8.93 -13.00 -9.21
N LEU A 117 -7.82 -12.44 -9.65
CA LEU A 117 -7.41 -12.53 -11.05
C LEU A 117 -7.18 -13.97 -11.50
#